data_512cc830a13b2b70a8a6027f5947dd1e
#
_entry.id   512cc830a13b2b70a8a6027f5947dd1e
#
_cell.length_a   1.000
_cell.length_b   1.000
_cell.length_c   1.000
_cell.angle_alpha   90.00
_cell.angle_beta   90.00
_cell.angle_gamma   90.00
#
_symmetry.space_group_name_H-M   'P 1'
#
loop_
_entity.id
_entity.type
_entity.pdbx_description
1 polymer ?
#
loop_
_entity_poly.entity_id
_entity_poly.type
_entity_poly.pdbx_seq_one_letter_code
_entity_poly.pdbx_strand_id
1 'polypeptide(L)'
;MSETPRSRETGGDTSTGLPQRRTGPAFAHTPHRSDGRSPQTPRGARQPDPAGRPGTTPPVPGRPAILLLLSLLGLALTTWQVLVSGPLLTPDKRISGALVRTLPDSVTERLSDLGNVPVAVPVLVLAMAYSVRRSRSWAPALTAGLAMALVPAAIVPLKEWTARPGPLEPWAAGYFPSGHTATSAVAYIGAALLVTPYARRPWPLAAALLLTAATATGLILRGWHWPLDVLASCFLCTPLLLAVAHAVRRAAVPEPDEAPARSA
;
A
#
# COMPACT_ATOMS: atom_id res chain seq x y z
N MET A 1 -17.91 7.68 67.87
CA MET A 1 -16.84 6.92 68.50
C MET A 1 -15.64 7.04 67.62
N SER A 2 -14.79 8.07 67.82
CA SER A 2 -13.60 8.02 68.69
C SER A 2 -12.57 7.06 68.07
N GLU A 3 -11.37 7.38 67.72
CA GLU A 3 -10.44 8.45 68.07
C GLU A 3 -9.21 8.38 67.15
N THR A 4 -8.69 9.50 66.70
CA THR A 4 -7.25 9.78 66.53
C THR A 4 -6.62 9.88 67.91
N PRO A 5 -5.28 10.07 68.14
CA PRO A 5 -4.13 10.46 67.32
C PRO A 5 -2.75 9.97 67.80
N ARG A 6 -1.66 10.56 67.27
CA ARG A 6 -0.33 11.01 67.83
C ARG A 6 0.84 10.46 67.03
N SER A 7 1.56 11.29 66.33
CA SER A 7 2.53 12.36 66.75
C SER A 7 3.77 11.84 67.46
N ARG A 8 4.90 12.20 66.93
CA ARG A 8 6.11 12.85 67.49
C ARG A 8 7.40 12.25 66.95
N GLU A 9 8.24 12.94 66.48
CA GLU A 9 9.25 14.00 66.78
C GLU A 9 10.62 13.38 66.51
N THR A 10 11.55 13.98 65.96
CA THR A 10 12.37 15.15 66.03
C THR A 10 13.84 14.79 65.71
N GLY A 11 14.58 15.73 65.20
CA GLY A 11 16.03 15.79 65.15
C GLY A 11 16.56 15.84 63.74
N GLY A 12 16.93 16.90 63.07
CA GLY A 12 17.74 17.99 63.60
C GLY A 12 19.21 17.70 63.35
N ASP A 13 19.79 18.17 62.25
CA ASP A 13 21.00 18.96 62.36
C ASP A 13 21.45 19.56 61.03
N THR A 14 21.75 20.81 61.15
CA THR A 14 22.36 21.74 60.24
C THR A 14 23.84 21.46 60.04
N SER A 15 24.34 21.46 58.80
CA SER A 15 25.66 21.99 58.58
C SER A 15 25.80 22.61 57.18
N THR A 16 25.88 23.90 57.21
CA THR A 16 26.36 24.81 56.18
C THR A 16 27.77 24.43 55.73
N GLY A 17 27.94 24.21 54.41
CA GLY A 17 29.24 24.07 53.78
C GLY A 17 29.28 24.82 52.46
N LEU A 18 29.91 26.00 52.50
CA LEU A 18 30.17 26.88 51.34
C LEU A 18 31.07 26.22 50.31
N PRO A 19 30.93 26.56 49.02
CA PRO A 19 31.76 25.99 47.96
C PRO A 19 33.16 26.63 47.96
N GLN A 20 34.20 25.83 48.11
CA GLN A 20 35.59 26.27 47.94
C GLN A 20 35.92 26.46 46.45
N ARG A 21 36.16 27.69 46.12
CA ARG A 21 36.80 28.14 44.89
C ARG A 21 38.27 27.70 44.91
N ARG A 22 38.67 26.77 44.08
CA ARG A 22 40.08 26.52 43.78
C ARG A 22 40.46 27.21 42.49
N THR A 23 41.12 28.32 42.59
CA THR A 23 41.97 28.94 41.59
C THR A 23 43.35 28.34 41.68
N GLY A 24 43.86 27.78 40.58
CA GLY A 24 45.25 27.42 40.46
C GLY A 24 45.60 27.21 38.97
N PRO A 25 46.51 28.05 38.39
CA PRO A 25 46.95 27.80 37.03
C PRO A 25 48.03 26.73 37.02
N ALA A 26 47.78 25.62 36.44
CA ALA A 26 48.80 24.62 36.13
C ALA A 26 49.40 24.96 34.76
N PHE A 27 50.57 25.55 34.75
CA PHE A 27 51.43 25.63 33.57
C PHE A 27 51.95 24.23 33.27
N ALA A 28 51.39 23.56 32.30
CA ALA A 28 51.98 22.34 31.74
C ALA A 28 53.07 22.76 30.75
N HIS A 29 54.32 22.57 31.13
CA HIS A 29 55.44 22.62 30.21
C HIS A 29 55.36 21.47 29.22
N THR A 30 55.15 21.80 27.96
CA THR A 30 55.34 20.87 26.85
C THR A 30 56.83 20.66 26.60
N PRO A 31 57.34 19.45 26.67
CA PRO A 31 58.74 19.21 26.25
C PRO A 31 58.77 19.29 24.71
N HIS A 32 59.60 20.22 24.22
CA HIS A 32 59.99 20.29 22.82
C HIS A 32 60.74 19.01 22.44
N ARG A 33 60.09 18.15 21.72
CA ARG A 33 60.72 17.03 21.03
C ARG A 33 60.91 17.41 19.56
N SER A 34 62.14 17.74 19.20
CA SER A 34 62.55 17.97 17.82
C SER A 34 62.84 16.65 17.12
N ASP A 35 61.84 15.94 16.74
CA ASP A 35 61.90 14.82 15.79
C ASP A 35 61.20 15.27 14.52
N GLY A 36 61.96 15.50 13.47
CA GLY A 36 61.52 15.96 12.14
C GLY A 36 60.59 14.99 11.41
N ARG A 37 59.48 14.63 12.05
CA ARG A 37 58.39 13.91 11.40
C ARG A 37 57.30 14.90 10.98
N SER A 38 57.04 14.91 9.68
CA SER A 38 55.91 15.61 9.10
C SER A 38 54.60 15.25 9.83
N PRO A 39 53.69 16.23 10.03
CA PRO A 39 52.40 15.96 10.66
C PRO A 39 51.68 14.82 9.94
N GLN A 40 51.46 13.73 10.66
CA GLN A 40 50.60 12.69 10.12
C GLN A 40 49.18 13.23 10.11
N THR A 41 48.61 13.33 8.91
CA THR A 41 47.19 13.62 8.69
C THR A 41 46.35 12.65 9.53
N PRO A 42 45.31 13.11 10.25
CA PRO A 42 44.46 12.22 11.02
C PRO A 42 43.85 11.18 10.09
N ARG A 43 44.13 9.90 10.38
CA ARG A 43 43.48 8.78 9.73
C ARG A 43 42.00 8.85 9.98
N GLY A 44 41.20 9.35 9.00
CA GLY A 44 39.75 9.47 9.12
C GLY A 44 39.12 10.60 8.29
N ALA A 45 39.92 11.46 7.66
CA ALA A 45 39.36 12.35 6.64
C ALA A 45 38.94 11.46 5.43
N ARG A 46 37.65 11.12 5.35
CA ARG A 46 37.07 10.61 4.11
C ARG A 46 37.41 11.61 3.03
N GLN A 47 38.26 11.19 2.08
CA GLN A 47 38.40 11.95 0.83
C GLN A 47 36.97 12.16 0.28
N PRO A 48 36.58 13.39 -0.10
CA PRO A 48 35.37 13.59 -0.86
C PRO A 48 35.53 12.74 -2.14
N ASP A 49 34.57 11.86 -2.37
CA ASP A 49 34.49 11.15 -3.63
C ASP A 49 34.60 12.15 -4.77
N PRO A 50 35.49 11.94 -5.76
CA PRO A 50 35.54 12.83 -6.92
C PRO A 50 34.17 12.82 -7.58
N ALA A 51 33.55 13.99 -7.63
CA ALA A 51 32.23 14.24 -8.14
C ALA A 51 31.93 13.41 -9.39
N GLY A 52 30.95 12.52 -9.25
CA GLY A 52 30.08 12.17 -10.37
C GLY A 52 30.70 11.35 -11.49
N ARG A 53 31.10 10.11 -11.22
CA ARG A 53 30.82 9.09 -12.24
C ARG A 53 29.34 8.73 -12.13
N PRO A 54 28.53 8.98 -13.17
CA PRO A 54 27.18 8.40 -13.21
C PRO A 54 27.34 6.90 -13.02
N GLY A 55 26.75 6.36 -11.95
CA GLY A 55 26.78 4.92 -11.71
C GLY A 55 26.21 4.21 -12.93
N THR A 56 27.01 3.44 -13.62
CA THR A 56 26.65 2.64 -14.79
C THR A 56 25.85 1.39 -14.42
N THR A 57 25.46 1.26 -13.14
CA THR A 57 24.50 0.22 -12.74
C THR A 57 23.10 0.66 -13.14
N PRO A 58 22.43 -0.08 -14.02
CA PRO A 58 21.04 0.22 -14.35
C PRO A 58 20.21 0.26 -13.06
N PRO A 59 19.30 1.23 -12.93
CA PRO A 59 18.47 1.34 -11.73
C PRO A 59 17.68 0.04 -11.55
N VAL A 60 17.88 -0.63 -10.41
CA VAL A 60 17.09 -1.81 -10.07
C VAL A 60 15.63 -1.37 -9.97
N PRO A 61 14.71 -2.00 -10.71
CA PRO A 61 13.30 -1.63 -10.66
C PRO A 61 12.78 -1.70 -9.23
N GLY A 62 12.20 -0.62 -8.74
CA GLY A 62 11.57 -0.61 -7.42
C GLY A 62 10.38 -1.59 -7.37
N ARG A 63 9.99 -2.04 -6.16
CA ARG A 63 8.85 -2.95 -5.96
C ARG A 63 7.59 -2.59 -6.77
N PRO A 64 7.17 -1.31 -6.89
CA PRO A 64 6.02 -0.95 -7.71
C PRO A 64 6.19 -1.25 -9.20
N ALA A 65 7.38 -1.05 -9.76
CA ALA A 65 7.66 -1.34 -11.16
C ALA A 65 7.64 -2.85 -11.45
N ILE A 66 8.13 -3.65 -10.53
CA ILE A 66 8.05 -5.13 -10.63
C ILE A 66 6.59 -5.59 -10.59
N LEU A 67 5.78 -5.06 -9.65
CA LEU A 67 4.35 -5.39 -9.56
C LEU A 67 3.60 -4.97 -10.82
N LEU A 68 3.90 -3.79 -11.37
CA LEU A 68 3.33 -3.33 -12.63
C LEU A 68 3.68 -4.28 -13.78
N LEU A 69 4.95 -4.63 -13.93
CA LEU A 69 5.38 -5.53 -14.99
C LEU A 69 4.73 -6.91 -14.86
N LEU A 70 4.74 -7.51 -13.66
CA LEU A 70 4.11 -8.81 -13.41
C LEU A 70 2.61 -8.78 -13.66
N SER A 71 1.92 -7.70 -13.32
CA SER A 71 0.49 -7.58 -13.56
C SER A 71 0.16 -7.45 -15.05
N LEU A 72 0.94 -6.68 -15.81
CA LEU A 72 0.77 -6.55 -17.26
C LEU A 72 1.07 -7.88 -17.98
N LEU A 73 2.16 -8.55 -17.60
CA LEU A 73 2.48 -9.88 -18.13
C LEU A 73 1.44 -10.92 -17.77
N GLY A 74 0.94 -10.91 -16.52
CA GLY A 74 -0.12 -11.81 -16.07
C GLY A 74 -1.44 -11.59 -16.82
N LEU A 75 -1.83 -10.33 -17.04
CA LEU A 75 -3.01 -9.99 -17.84
C LEU A 75 -2.84 -10.45 -19.30
N ALA A 76 -1.69 -10.14 -19.90
CA ALA A 76 -1.39 -10.56 -21.27
C ALA A 76 -1.40 -12.09 -21.41
N LEU A 77 -0.78 -12.81 -20.48
CA LEU A 77 -0.77 -14.27 -20.47
C LEU A 77 -2.16 -14.87 -20.33
N THR A 78 -2.95 -14.40 -19.34
CA THR A 78 -4.32 -14.93 -19.12
C THR A 78 -5.22 -14.63 -20.31
N THR A 79 -5.15 -13.43 -20.89
CA THR A 79 -5.89 -13.06 -22.09
C THR A 79 -5.50 -13.95 -23.28
N TRP A 80 -4.19 -14.12 -23.51
CA TRP A 80 -3.69 -14.98 -24.58
C TRP A 80 -4.17 -16.44 -24.41
N GLN A 81 -4.06 -16.99 -23.20
CA GLN A 81 -4.54 -18.36 -22.91
C GLN A 81 -6.04 -18.54 -23.21
N VAL A 82 -6.85 -17.54 -22.92
CA VAL A 82 -8.28 -17.56 -23.24
C VAL A 82 -8.51 -17.54 -24.75
N LEU A 83 -7.80 -16.64 -25.48
CA LEU A 83 -7.97 -16.47 -26.93
C LEU A 83 -7.56 -17.72 -27.74
N VAL A 84 -6.46 -18.39 -27.34
CA VAL A 84 -5.94 -19.57 -28.07
C VAL A 84 -6.45 -20.89 -27.49
N SER A 85 -7.38 -20.88 -26.53
CA SER A 85 -7.81 -22.07 -25.81
C SER A 85 -6.63 -22.87 -25.23
N GLY A 86 -5.68 -22.14 -24.63
CA GLY A 86 -4.39 -22.67 -24.20
C GLY A 86 -4.45 -23.60 -22.98
N PRO A 87 -3.30 -24.20 -22.58
CA PRO A 87 -3.23 -25.26 -21.58
C PRO A 87 -3.72 -24.84 -20.19
N LEU A 88 -3.70 -23.53 -19.84
CA LEU A 88 -4.20 -23.05 -18.54
C LEU A 88 -5.72 -23.20 -18.40
N LEU A 89 -6.48 -23.37 -19.49
CA LEU A 89 -7.91 -23.59 -19.41
C LEU A 89 -8.27 -24.97 -18.85
N THR A 90 -7.36 -25.95 -18.92
CA THR A 90 -7.61 -27.28 -18.34
C THR A 90 -7.68 -27.25 -16.82
N PRO A 91 -6.66 -26.75 -16.06
CA PRO A 91 -6.76 -26.61 -14.62
C PRO A 91 -7.88 -25.62 -14.21
N ASP A 92 -8.12 -24.56 -14.99
CA ASP A 92 -9.16 -23.59 -14.75
C ASP A 92 -10.56 -24.25 -14.74
N LYS A 93 -10.86 -25.07 -15.73
CA LYS A 93 -12.11 -25.85 -15.80
C LYS A 93 -12.21 -26.90 -14.68
N ARG A 94 -11.10 -27.56 -14.33
CA ARG A 94 -11.07 -28.56 -13.25
C ARG A 94 -11.36 -27.92 -11.89
N ILE A 95 -10.70 -26.78 -11.58
CA ILE A 95 -10.91 -26.06 -10.33
C ILE A 95 -12.35 -25.56 -10.24
N SER A 96 -12.88 -24.97 -11.31
CA SER A 96 -14.26 -24.52 -11.36
C SER A 96 -15.23 -25.68 -11.16
N GLY A 97 -15.06 -26.79 -11.89
CA GLY A 97 -15.91 -27.98 -11.76
C GLY A 97 -15.90 -28.61 -10.35
N ALA A 98 -14.77 -28.52 -9.64
CA ALA A 98 -14.67 -29.00 -8.26
C ALA A 98 -15.31 -28.06 -7.23
N LEU A 99 -15.41 -26.77 -7.52
CA LEU A 99 -15.86 -25.73 -6.58
C LEU A 99 -17.31 -25.31 -6.79
N VAL A 100 -17.81 -25.34 -8.02
CA VAL A 100 -19.17 -24.89 -8.35
C VAL A 100 -20.21 -25.65 -7.55
N ARG A 101 -21.13 -24.90 -6.91
CA ARG A 101 -22.24 -25.41 -6.08
C ARG A 101 -21.82 -26.26 -4.87
N THR A 102 -20.59 -26.06 -4.35
CA THR A 102 -20.17 -26.70 -3.10
C THR A 102 -20.72 -26.00 -1.85
N LEU A 103 -21.20 -24.77 -1.99
CA LEU A 103 -21.91 -24.02 -0.95
C LEU A 103 -23.34 -23.67 -1.39
N PRO A 104 -24.25 -23.43 -0.42
CA PRO A 104 -25.62 -22.99 -0.72
C PRO A 104 -25.64 -21.68 -1.54
N ASP A 105 -26.59 -21.58 -2.48
CA ASP A 105 -26.72 -20.39 -3.34
C ASP A 105 -26.91 -19.09 -2.56
N SER A 106 -27.63 -19.13 -1.44
CA SER A 106 -27.83 -17.98 -0.56
C SER A 106 -26.53 -17.41 0.02
N VAL A 107 -25.52 -18.26 0.24
CA VAL A 107 -24.19 -17.84 0.73
C VAL A 107 -23.38 -17.26 -0.41
N THR A 108 -23.29 -17.99 -1.53
CA THR A 108 -22.49 -17.57 -2.70
C THR A 108 -23.04 -16.32 -3.34
N GLU A 109 -24.35 -16.09 -3.30
CA GLU A 109 -25.01 -14.87 -3.74
C GLU A 109 -24.56 -13.65 -2.93
N ARG A 110 -24.65 -13.72 -1.60
CA ARG A 110 -24.20 -12.63 -0.72
C ARG A 110 -22.72 -12.31 -0.90
N LEU A 111 -21.88 -13.33 -1.10
CA LEU A 111 -20.47 -13.11 -1.37
C LEU A 111 -20.25 -12.43 -2.74
N SER A 112 -20.98 -12.85 -3.77
CA SER A 112 -20.92 -12.25 -5.11
C SER A 112 -21.42 -10.80 -5.11
N ASP A 113 -22.48 -10.51 -4.34
CA ASP A 113 -23.12 -9.19 -4.24
C ASP A 113 -22.22 -8.13 -3.64
N LEU A 114 -21.19 -8.52 -2.87
CA LEU A 114 -20.15 -7.59 -2.42
C LEU A 114 -19.45 -6.88 -3.58
N GLY A 115 -19.41 -7.49 -4.77
CA GLY A 115 -18.84 -6.90 -5.98
C GLY A 115 -19.81 -6.05 -6.80
N ASN A 116 -21.08 -6.00 -6.41
CA ASN A 116 -22.08 -5.17 -7.10
C ASN A 116 -21.78 -3.68 -6.94
N VAL A 117 -22.01 -2.93 -8.02
CA VAL A 117 -21.81 -1.47 -8.05
C VAL A 117 -22.55 -0.76 -6.91
N PRO A 118 -23.84 -1.06 -6.62
CA PRO A 118 -24.57 -0.42 -5.52
C PRO A 118 -24.00 -0.70 -4.13
N VAL A 119 -23.20 -1.76 -3.97
CA VAL A 119 -22.59 -2.15 -2.69
C VAL A 119 -21.17 -1.59 -2.58
N ALA A 120 -20.34 -1.84 -3.58
CA ALA A 120 -18.91 -1.54 -3.53
C ALA A 120 -18.61 -0.04 -3.74
N VAL A 121 -19.28 0.62 -4.71
CA VAL A 121 -18.98 2.01 -5.06
C VAL A 121 -19.29 3.00 -3.93
N PRO A 122 -20.38 2.90 -3.17
CA PRO A 122 -20.61 3.77 -2.02
C PRO A 122 -19.49 3.73 -0.97
N VAL A 123 -18.87 2.57 -0.75
CA VAL A 123 -17.72 2.44 0.17
C VAL A 123 -16.54 3.27 -0.33
N LEU A 124 -16.25 3.20 -1.63
CA LEU A 124 -15.19 4.01 -2.23
C LEU A 124 -15.50 5.51 -2.12
N VAL A 125 -16.74 5.92 -2.44
CA VAL A 125 -17.17 7.32 -2.37
C VAL A 125 -17.03 7.89 -0.95
N LEU A 126 -17.43 7.12 0.07
CA LEU A 126 -17.25 7.52 1.47
C LEU A 126 -15.77 7.65 1.84
N ALA A 127 -14.91 6.73 1.39
CA ALA A 127 -13.47 6.80 1.61
C ALA A 127 -12.83 8.00 0.88
N MET A 128 -13.30 8.31 -0.34
CA MET A 128 -12.86 9.49 -1.09
C MET A 128 -13.21 10.77 -0.33
N ALA A 129 -14.47 10.92 0.11
CA ALA A 129 -14.91 12.07 0.89
C ALA A 129 -14.12 12.21 2.19
N TYR A 130 -13.90 11.12 2.92
CA TYR A 130 -13.07 11.09 4.12
C TYR A 130 -11.63 11.52 3.83
N SER A 131 -11.00 10.97 2.78
CA SER A 131 -9.63 11.31 2.38
C SER A 131 -9.49 12.80 2.04
N VAL A 132 -10.39 13.37 1.25
CA VAL A 132 -10.38 14.81 0.91
C VAL A 132 -10.49 15.68 2.17
N ARG A 133 -11.39 15.32 3.10
CA ARG A 133 -11.55 16.07 4.37
C ARG A 133 -10.31 16.00 5.25
N ARG A 134 -9.58 14.88 5.23
CA ARG A 134 -8.40 14.66 6.08
C ARG A 134 -7.11 15.22 5.48
N SER A 135 -6.89 15.04 4.19
CA SER A 135 -5.67 15.48 3.50
C SER A 135 -5.76 16.90 2.95
N ARG A 136 -6.99 17.44 2.80
CA ARG A 136 -7.28 18.68 2.06
C ARG A 136 -6.78 18.65 0.60
N SER A 137 -6.51 17.47 0.07
CA SER A 137 -6.06 17.23 -1.29
C SER A 137 -7.10 16.39 -2.04
N TRP A 138 -7.46 16.83 -3.24
CA TRP A 138 -8.37 16.09 -4.12
C TRP A 138 -7.67 15.01 -4.93
N ALA A 139 -6.33 15.10 -5.12
CA ALA A 139 -5.60 14.24 -6.02
C ALA A 139 -5.77 12.72 -5.73
N PRO A 140 -5.66 12.22 -4.48
CA PRO A 140 -5.89 10.80 -4.22
C PRO A 140 -7.32 10.35 -4.52
N ALA A 141 -8.31 11.19 -4.16
CA ALA A 141 -9.72 10.87 -4.39
C ALA A 141 -10.05 10.85 -5.88
N LEU A 142 -9.61 11.85 -6.64
CA LEU A 142 -9.80 11.90 -8.09
C LEU A 142 -9.12 10.73 -8.80
N THR A 143 -7.91 10.35 -8.36
CA THR A 143 -7.21 9.17 -8.90
C THR A 143 -8.00 7.88 -8.63
N ALA A 144 -8.59 7.73 -7.45
CA ALA A 144 -9.42 6.58 -7.10
C ALA A 144 -10.74 6.56 -7.91
N GLY A 145 -11.38 7.72 -8.07
CA GLY A 145 -12.57 7.85 -8.92
C GLY A 145 -12.29 7.53 -10.39
N LEU A 146 -11.16 8.01 -10.92
CA LEU A 146 -10.71 7.69 -12.28
C LEU A 146 -10.38 6.19 -12.42
N ALA A 147 -9.70 5.61 -11.44
CA ALA A 147 -9.43 4.16 -11.43
C ALA A 147 -10.74 3.36 -11.50
N MET A 148 -11.77 3.76 -10.74
CA MET A 148 -13.09 3.11 -10.80
C MET A 148 -13.77 3.30 -12.16
N ALA A 149 -13.71 4.48 -12.75
CA ALA A 149 -14.27 4.75 -14.08
C ALA A 149 -13.57 3.97 -15.20
N LEU A 150 -12.27 3.70 -15.04
CA LEU A 150 -11.48 2.90 -15.99
C LEU A 150 -11.80 1.41 -15.92
N VAL A 151 -12.42 0.91 -14.84
CA VAL A 151 -12.82 -0.52 -14.74
C VAL A 151 -13.73 -0.92 -15.89
N PRO A 152 -14.93 -0.34 -16.09
CA PRO A 152 -15.78 -0.72 -17.21
C PRO A 152 -15.14 -0.39 -18.55
N ALA A 153 -14.38 0.70 -18.67
CA ALA A 153 -13.69 1.08 -19.90
C ALA A 153 -12.66 0.03 -20.37
N ALA A 154 -12.04 -0.71 -19.45
CA ALA A 154 -11.12 -1.79 -19.77
C ALA A 154 -11.81 -3.15 -19.87
N ILE A 155 -12.80 -3.42 -18.99
CA ILE A 155 -13.49 -4.72 -18.93
C ILE A 155 -14.37 -4.96 -20.16
N VAL A 156 -15.15 -3.94 -20.59
CA VAL A 156 -16.12 -4.12 -21.68
C VAL A 156 -15.43 -4.53 -23.01
N PRO A 157 -14.41 -3.83 -23.50
CA PRO A 157 -13.71 -4.23 -24.71
C PRO A 157 -13.06 -5.62 -24.61
N LEU A 158 -12.50 -5.99 -23.45
CA LEU A 158 -11.91 -7.30 -23.24
C LEU A 158 -12.97 -8.42 -23.28
N LYS A 159 -14.15 -8.18 -22.73
CA LYS A 159 -15.29 -9.11 -22.79
C LYS A 159 -15.74 -9.35 -24.23
N GLU A 160 -15.87 -8.30 -25.00
CA GLU A 160 -16.27 -8.38 -26.41
C GLU A 160 -15.20 -9.08 -27.24
N TRP A 161 -13.93 -8.73 -27.04
CA TRP A 161 -12.82 -9.31 -27.78
C TRP A 161 -12.60 -10.79 -27.50
N THR A 162 -12.66 -11.21 -26.22
CA THR A 162 -12.43 -12.61 -25.85
C THR A 162 -13.63 -13.50 -26.05
N ALA A 163 -14.83 -12.94 -25.99
CA ALA A 163 -16.11 -13.62 -26.11
C ALA A 163 -16.16 -14.95 -25.31
N ARG A 164 -15.45 -15.01 -24.17
CA ARG A 164 -15.33 -16.25 -23.38
C ARG A 164 -16.67 -16.67 -22.83
N PRO A 165 -17.09 -17.96 -22.98
CA PRO A 165 -18.33 -18.48 -22.41
C PRO A 165 -18.21 -18.65 -20.88
N GLY A 166 -19.38 -18.62 -20.21
CA GLY A 166 -19.48 -18.87 -18.77
C GLY A 166 -19.34 -20.34 -18.37
N PRO A 167 -19.05 -20.61 -17.08
CA PRO A 167 -18.95 -21.98 -16.57
C PRO A 167 -20.25 -22.78 -16.66
N LEU A 168 -21.40 -22.15 -16.38
CA LEU A 168 -22.72 -22.75 -16.40
C LEU A 168 -23.54 -22.33 -17.62
N GLU A 169 -23.08 -21.32 -18.37
CA GLU A 169 -23.79 -20.75 -19.53
C GLU A 169 -22.89 -20.76 -20.76
N PRO A 170 -22.65 -21.96 -21.36
CA PRO A 170 -21.76 -22.07 -22.51
C PRO A 170 -22.28 -21.38 -23.77
N TRP A 171 -23.56 -20.99 -23.78
CA TRP A 171 -24.21 -20.25 -24.88
C TRP A 171 -24.07 -18.72 -24.71
N ALA A 172 -23.68 -18.22 -23.54
CA ALA A 172 -23.50 -16.81 -23.27
C ALA A 172 -22.01 -16.45 -23.30
N ALA A 173 -21.69 -15.32 -23.91
CA ALA A 173 -20.33 -14.83 -24.08
C ALA A 173 -20.01 -13.64 -23.13
N GLY A 174 -18.72 -13.28 -23.01
CA GLY A 174 -18.30 -12.07 -22.30
C GLY A 174 -18.07 -12.28 -20.80
N TYR A 175 -17.59 -13.45 -20.40
CA TYR A 175 -17.27 -13.75 -18.99
C TYR A 175 -15.85 -13.32 -18.58
N PHE A 176 -14.92 -13.18 -19.51
CA PHE A 176 -13.54 -12.76 -19.23
C PHE A 176 -13.32 -11.28 -19.59
N PRO A 177 -12.69 -10.49 -18.70
CA PRO A 177 -12.42 -10.77 -17.28
C PRO A 177 -13.64 -10.47 -16.38
N SER A 178 -13.54 -10.76 -15.06
CA SER A 178 -14.64 -10.57 -14.11
C SER A 178 -14.86 -9.11 -13.73
N GLY A 179 -16.01 -8.54 -14.10
CA GLY A 179 -16.38 -7.17 -13.73
C GLY A 179 -16.60 -6.97 -12.23
N HIS A 180 -17.28 -7.89 -11.55
CA HIS A 180 -17.53 -7.83 -10.10
C HIS A 180 -16.23 -7.88 -9.29
N THR A 181 -15.29 -8.76 -9.68
CA THR A 181 -13.98 -8.82 -9.03
C THR A 181 -13.20 -7.52 -9.22
N ALA A 182 -13.22 -6.96 -10.44
CA ALA A 182 -12.54 -5.69 -10.71
C ALA A 182 -13.17 -4.53 -9.92
N THR A 183 -14.50 -4.45 -9.88
CA THR A 183 -15.22 -3.43 -9.11
C THR A 183 -14.90 -3.54 -7.62
N SER A 184 -14.98 -4.75 -7.04
CA SER A 184 -14.67 -4.97 -5.63
C SER A 184 -13.21 -4.65 -5.30
N ALA A 185 -12.26 -5.04 -6.15
CA ALA A 185 -10.85 -4.76 -5.96
C ALA A 185 -10.56 -3.25 -5.93
N VAL A 186 -11.03 -2.50 -6.94
CA VAL A 186 -10.80 -1.05 -7.00
C VAL A 186 -11.57 -0.33 -5.90
N ALA A 187 -12.80 -0.73 -5.60
CA ALA A 187 -13.60 -0.09 -4.55
C ALA A 187 -13.00 -0.30 -3.17
N TYR A 188 -12.82 -1.55 -2.75
CA TYR A 188 -12.41 -1.85 -1.38
C TYR A 188 -10.92 -1.57 -1.14
N ILE A 189 -10.03 -2.02 -2.05
CA ILE A 189 -8.60 -1.78 -1.87
C ILE A 189 -8.29 -0.29 -2.10
N GLY A 190 -8.93 0.37 -3.07
CA GLY A 190 -8.83 1.82 -3.25
C GLY A 190 -9.29 2.59 -2.02
N ALA A 191 -10.44 2.24 -1.44
CA ALA A 191 -10.93 2.82 -0.20
C ALA A 191 -9.94 2.61 0.97
N ALA A 192 -9.41 1.39 1.10
CA ALA A 192 -8.41 1.09 2.13
C ALA A 192 -7.14 1.92 1.95
N LEU A 193 -6.64 2.08 0.73
CA LEU A 193 -5.47 2.92 0.44
C LEU A 193 -5.70 4.38 0.82
N LEU A 194 -6.91 4.91 0.57
CA LEU A 194 -7.28 6.28 0.93
C LEU A 194 -7.38 6.50 2.45
N VAL A 195 -7.79 5.47 3.21
CA VAL A 195 -8.05 5.57 4.66
C VAL A 195 -6.84 5.17 5.50
N THR A 196 -6.02 4.24 5.02
CA THR A 196 -4.86 3.67 5.77
C THR A 196 -3.90 4.72 6.33
N PRO A 197 -3.55 5.85 5.64
CA PRO A 197 -2.67 6.86 6.21
C PRO A 197 -3.18 7.47 7.52
N TYR A 198 -4.49 7.39 7.77
CA TYR A 198 -5.17 7.95 8.94
C TYR A 198 -5.60 6.89 9.96
N ALA A 199 -5.40 5.61 9.65
CA ALA A 199 -5.74 4.49 10.52
C ALA A 199 -4.55 4.15 11.44
N ARG A 200 -4.82 3.87 12.71
CA ARG A 200 -3.78 3.47 13.67
C ARG A 200 -3.20 2.07 13.41
N ARG A 201 -3.89 1.25 12.63
CA ARG A 201 -3.51 -0.15 12.33
C ARG A 201 -3.81 -0.45 10.85
N PRO A 202 -3.13 -1.40 10.21
CA PRO A 202 -3.31 -1.73 8.79
C PRO A 202 -4.56 -2.58 8.49
N TRP A 203 -5.53 -2.70 9.44
CA TRP A 203 -6.74 -3.51 9.27
C TRP A 203 -7.60 -3.12 8.05
N PRO A 204 -7.66 -1.83 7.58
CA PRO A 204 -8.48 -1.51 6.41
C PRO A 204 -8.04 -2.27 5.16
N LEU A 205 -6.73 -2.42 4.97
CA LEU A 205 -6.21 -3.18 3.83
C LEU A 205 -6.52 -4.68 3.94
N ALA A 206 -6.39 -5.25 5.14
CA ALA A 206 -6.74 -6.65 5.38
C ALA A 206 -8.23 -6.91 5.13
N ALA A 207 -9.11 -6.02 5.61
CA ALA A 207 -10.55 -6.11 5.36
C ALA A 207 -10.88 -5.99 3.86
N ALA A 208 -10.25 -5.06 3.15
CA ALA A 208 -10.44 -4.87 1.72
C ALA A 208 -10.02 -6.10 0.90
N LEU A 209 -8.88 -6.69 1.23
CA LEU A 209 -8.43 -7.94 0.60
C LEU A 209 -9.38 -9.09 0.88
N LEU A 210 -9.89 -9.21 2.11
CA LEU A 210 -10.86 -10.22 2.48
C LEU A 210 -12.19 -10.05 1.72
N LEU A 211 -12.72 -8.83 1.61
CA LEU A 211 -13.95 -8.55 0.87
C LEU A 211 -13.79 -8.84 -0.63
N THR A 212 -12.65 -8.47 -1.21
CA THR A 212 -12.34 -8.77 -2.62
C THR A 212 -12.21 -10.28 -2.84
N ALA A 213 -11.52 -10.99 -1.95
CA ALA A 213 -11.39 -12.45 -2.01
C ALA A 213 -12.74 -13.15 -1.82
N ALA A 214 -13.58 -12.66 -0.90
CA ALA A 214 -14.94 -13.16 -0.70
C ALA A 214 -15.80 -13.01 -1.96
N THR A 215 -15.77 -11.84 -2.61
CA THR A 215 -16.44 -11.62 -3.89
C THR A 215 -15.96 -12.62 -4.95
N ALA A 216 -14.65 -12.72 -5.13
CA ALA A 216 -14.03 -13.60 -6.10
C ALA A 216 -14.41 -15.07 -5.89
N THR A 217 -14.36 -15.52 -4.64
CA THR A 217 -14.75 -16.87 -4.24
C THR A 217 -16.23 -17.11 -4.48
N GLY A 218 -17.10 -16.18 -4.09
CA GLY A 218 -18.53 -16.27 -4.34
C GLY A 218 -18.87 -16.46 -5.80
N LEU A 219 -18.24 -15.71 -6.70
CA LEU A 219 -18.43 -15.78 -8.14
C LEU A 219 -18.01 -17.14 -8.73
N ILE A 220 -16.90 -17.71 -8.28
CA ILE A 220 -16.43 -19.03 -8.71
C ILE A 220 -17.37 -20.13 -8.20
N LEU A 221 -17.70 -20.11 -6.91
CA LEU A 221 -18.58 -21.10 -6.28
C LEU A 221 -19.98 -21.09 -6.88
N ARG A 222 -20.47 -19.92 -7.27
CA ARG A 222 -21.76 -19.78 -7.96
C ARG A 222 -21.70 -20.24 -9.43
N GLY A 223 -20.51 -20.41 -9.99
CA GLY A 223 -20.31 -20.76 -11.40
C GLY A 223 -20.58 -19.59 -12.37
N TRP A 224 -20.44 -18.36 -11.89
CA TRP A 224 -20.58 -17.17 -12.73
C TRP A 224 -19.28 -16.78 -13.42
N HIS A 225 -18.13 -17.14 -12.83
CA HIS A 225 -16.83 -16.86 -13.41
C HIS A 225 -15.87 -18.03 -13.24
N TRP A 226 -14.97 -18.16 -14.20
CA TRP A 226 -13.84 -19.05 -14.09
C TRP A 226 -12.74 -18.43 -13.18
N PRO A 227 -11.92 -19.25 -12.51
CA PRO A 227 -10.77 -18.74 -11.73
C PRO A 227 -9.86 -17.80 -12.53
N LEU A 228 -9.59 -18.08 -13.81
CA LEU A 228 -8.79 -17.22 -14.68
C LEU A 228 -9.44 -15.86 -14.95
N ASP A 229 -10.77 -15.74 -14.98
CA ASP A 229 -11.46 -14.45 -15.16
C ASP A 229 -11.23 -13.55 -13.96
N VAL A 230 -11.26 -14.15 -12.77
CA VAL A 230 -10.98 -13.47 -11.49
C VAL A 230 -9.52 -13.04 -11.42
N LEU A 231 -8.59 -13.93 -11.75
CA LEU A 231 -7.16 -13.63 -11.73
C LEU A 231 -6.79 -12.53 -12.72
N ALA A 232 -7.36 -12.55 -13.93
CA ALA A 232 -7.17 -11.49 -14.93
C ALA A 232 -7.64 -10.13 -14.40
N SER A 233 -8.76 -10.09 -13.67
CA SER A 233 -9.27 -8.85 -13.05
C SER A 233 -8.31 -8.33 -11.96
N CYS A 234 -7.70 -9.20 -11.17
CA CYS A 234 -6.68 -8.79 -10.20
C CYS A 234 -5.46 -8.16 -10.90
N PHE A 235 -5.00 -8.76 -12.00
CA PHE A 235 -3.90 -8.20 -12.79
C PHE A 235 -4.27 -6.86 -13.41
N LEU A 236 -5.47 -6.72 -13.98
CA LEU A 236 -5.98 -5.49 -14.56
C LEU A 236 -6.09 -4.36 -13.54
N CYS A 237 -6.53 -4.66 -12.32
CA CYS A 237 -6.72 -3.66 -11.28
C CYS A 237 -5.41 -3.23 -10.59
N THR A 238 -4.36 -4.05 -10.64
CA THR A 238 -3.07 -3.74 -9.98
C THR A 238 -2.48 -2.40 -10.42
N PRO A 239 -2.33 -2.06 -11.71
CA PRO A 239 -1.81 -0.75 -12.13
C PRO A 239 -2.69 0.41 -11.66
N LEU A 240 -4.02 0.26 -11.66
CA LEU A 240 -4.96 1.26 -11.17
C LEU A 240 -4.76 1.53 -9.68
N LEU A 241 -4.62 0.48 -8.89
CA LEU A 241 -4.37 0.57 -7.44
C LEU A 241 -2.97 1.11 -7.12
N LEU A 242 -1.96 0.80 -7.93
CA LEU A 242 -0.63 1.39 -7.81
C LEU A 242 -0.66 2.90 -8.06
N ALA A 243 -1.46 3.37 -9.02
CA ALA A 243 -1.67 4.81 -9.26
C ALA A 243 -2.32 5.50 -8.05
N VAL A 244 -3.37 4.89 -7.46
CA VAL A 244 -4.00 5.40 -6.23
C VAL A 244 -3.00 5.45 -5.08
N ALA A 245 -2.25 4.37 -4.86
CA ALA A 245 -1.22 4.32 -3.81
C ALA A 245 -0.12 5.37 -4.03
N HIS A 246 0.24 5.65 -5.28
CA HIS A 246 1.20 6.70 -5.62
C HIS A 246 0.65 8.10 -5.28
N ALA A 247 -0.58 8.39 -5.68
CA ALA A 247 -1.24 9.67 -5.37
C ALA A 247 -1.36 9.90 -3.86
N VAL A 248 -1.72 8.86 -3.10
CA VAL A 248 -1.80 8.91 -1.63
C VAL A 248 -0.42 9.22 -1.02
N ARG A 249 0.65 8.56 -1.48
CA ARG A 249 2.00 8.83 -0.97
C ARG A 249 2.47 10.24 -1.29
N ARG A 250 2.19 10.76 -2.48
CA ARG A 250 2.54 12.14 -2.85
C ARG A 250 1.82 13.18 -2.00
N ALA A 251 0.53 12.96 -1.74
CA ALA A 251 -0.25 13.86 -0.90
C ALA A 251 0.16 13.82 0.59
N ALA A 252 0.87 12.79 1.03
CA ALA A 252 1.38 12.66 2.40
C ALA A 252 2.75 13.33 2.64
N VAL A 253 3.48 13.70 1.58
CA VAL A 253 4.75 14.43 1.67
C VAL A 253 4.43 15.92 1.76
N PRO A 254 4.80 16.62 2.86
CA PRO A 254 4.67 18.07 2.92
C PRO A 254 5.50 18.71 1.80
N GLU A 255 4.94 19.70 1.10
CA GLU A 255 5.75 20.57 0.24
C GLU A 255 6.83 21.23 1.11
N PRO A 256 8.10 21.27 0.66
CA PRO A 256 9.12 22.07 1.35
C PRO A 256 8.60 23.49 1.39
N ASP A 257 8.43 24.05 2.62
CA ASP A 257 8.14 25.46 2.80
C ASP A 257 9.08 26.26 1.89
N GLU A 258 8.52 27.00 0.93
CA GLU A 258 9.28 28.04 0.24
C GLU A 258 9.79 28.98 1.32
N ALA A 259 11.08 28.85 1.63
CA ALA A 259 11.74 29.71 2.59
C ALA A 259 11.45 31.16 2.15
N PRO A 260 10.88 32.01 3.03
CA PRO A 260 10.59 33.38 2.66
C PRO A 260 11.88 34.01 2.15
N ALA A 261 11.83 34.51 0.91
CA ALA A 261 12.93 35.24 0.29
C ALA A 261 13.36 36.31 1.30
N ARG A 262 14.53 36.15 1.90
CA ARG A 262 15.13 37.15 2.77
C ARG A 262 15.36 38.37 1.87
N SER A 263 14.46 39.33 1.99
CA SER A 263 14.67 40.68 1.48
C SER A 263 15.89 41.27 2.21
N ALA A 264 16.99 41.37 1.49
CA ALA A 264 18.16 42.14 1.85
C ALA A 264 17.94 43.62 1.53
#